data_1c9b69ec3b72177d50a26aa32fd3d56a
#
_entry.id   1c9b69ec3b72177d50a26aa32fd3d56a
#
_cell.length_a   1.000
_cell.length_b   1.000
_cell.length_c   1.000
_cell.angle_alpha   90.00
_cell.angle_beta   90.00
_cell.angle_gamma   90.00
#
_symmetry.space_group_name_H-M   'P 1'
#
loop_
_entity.id
_entity.type
_entity.pdbx_description
1 polymer ?
#
loop_
_entity_poly.entity_id
_entity_poly.type
_entity_poly.pdbx_seq_one_letter_code
_entity_poly.pdbx_strand_id
1 'polypeptide(L)'
;PENKDILGCTNNKAINFLNTATVDDGSCEYLGCTDPESINFDSLATINDGNCLSYEYLPEGYSLFWNDEFNGDTLDLRFWNVELMEPGTVNNELQTYTNSIENILLNNGYLYIRAKKDNPFDPNQPGYTSGRINTAGKVELQYGLWEIRAKLPSGVGTWPAIWMLNSEINSVG
;
A
#
# COMPACT_ATOMS: atom_id res chain seq x y z
N PRO A 1 9.78 36.98 20.00
CA PRO A 1 9.63 36.65 18.59
C PRO A 1 8.17 36.23 18.36
N GLU A 2 7.45 37.01 17.56
CA GLU A 2 6.10 36.67 17.14
C GLU A 2 6.18 35.34 16.36
N ASN A 3 5.41 34.35 16.82
CA ASN A 3 5.25 33.10 16.10
C ASN A 3 4.41 33.45 14.87
N LYS A 4 5.04 33.57 13.72
CA LYS A 4 4.37 33.91 12.48
C LYS A 4 3.60 32.66 11.99
N ASP A 5 2.29 32.78 11.84
CA ASP A 5 1.48 31.71 11.27
C ASP A 5 2.00 31.35 9.87
N ILE A 6 2.24 30.06 9.65
CA ILE A 6 2.62 29.51 8.35
C ILE A 6 1.37 28.82 7.81
N LEU A 7 0.81 29.39 6.75
CA LEU A 7 -0.35 28.86 6.07
C LEU A 7 0.06 27.72 5.14
N GLY A 8 -0.78 26.70 5.03
CA GLY A 8 -0.60 25.56 4.13
C GLY A 8 -1.41 24.34 4.57
N CYS A 9 -1.37 23.28 3.78
CA CYS A 9 -2.03 22.04 4.15
C CYS A 9 -1.38 21.40 5.39
N THR A 10 -2.16 21.21 6.45
CA THR A 10 -1.70 20.59 7.70
C THR A 10 -2.03 19.10 7.79
N ASN A 11 -2.75 18.54 6.83
CA ASN A 11 -3.10 17.13 6.82
C ASN A 11 -1.99 16.29 6.17
N ASN A 12 -1.35 15.43 6.95
CA ASN A 12 -0.27 14.55 6.49
C ASN A 12 -0.68 13.46 5.49
N LYS A 13 -1.98 13.36 5.16
CA LYS A 13 -2.51 12.48 4.14
C LYS A 13 -2.68 13.16 2.78
N ALA A 14 -2.56 14.48 2.73
CA ALA A 14 -2.63 15.25 1.51
C ALA A 14 -1.31 15.18 0.75
N ILE A 15 -1.37 15.17 -0.58
CA ILE A 15 -0.17 15.11 -1.44
C ILE A 15 0.68 16.37 -1.36
N ASN A 16 0.09 17.49 -0.97
CA ASN A 16 0.73 18.78 -0.77
C ASN A 16 0.90 19.15 0.72
N PHE A 17 0.97 18.13 1.59
CA PHE A 17 1.21 18.35 3.02
C PHE A 17 2.46 19.19 3.26
N LEU A 18 2.31 20.26 4.03
CA LEU A 18 3.40 21.14 4.42
C LEU A 18 3.70 20.96 5.92
N ASN A 19 4.74 20.22 6.26
CA ASN A 19 5.11 19.90 7.64
C ASN A 19 5.43 21.11 8.51
N THR A 20 5.71 22.27 7.92
CA THR A 20 5.96 23.53 8.61
C THR A 20 4.72 24.39 8.78
N ALA A 21 3.59 24.04 8.15
CA ALA A 21 2.34 24.77 8.32
C ALA A 21 1.85 24.67 9.75
N THR A 22 1.45 25.81 10.31
CA THR A 22 0.87 25.94 11.65
C THR A 22 -0.63 26.22 11.60
N VAL A 23 -1.14 26.64 10.44
CA VAL A 23 -2.55 26.94 10.19
C VAL A 23 -2.95 26.33 8.84
N ASP A 24 -4.01 25.52 8.84
CA ASP A 24 -4.60 24.99 7.60
C ASP A 24 -5.26 26.13 6.82
N ASP A 25 -4.89 26.25 5.56
CA ASP A 25 -5.43 27.24 4.64
C ASP A 25 -6.50 26.68 3.68
N GLY A 26 -6.87 25.39 3.85
CA GLY A 26 -7.82 24.69 3.01
C GLY A 26 -7.26 24.23 1.66
N SER A 27 -5.93 24.33 1.47
CA SER A 27 -5.28 23.98 0.19
C SER A 27 -4.96 22.49 0.05
N CYS A 28 -5.37 21.64 1.03
CA CYS A 28 -5.06 20.21 0.99
C CYS A 28 -5.59 19.53 -0.28
N GLU A 29 -4.72 18.79 -0.95
CA GLU A 29 -5.01 18.05 -2.16
C GLU A 29 -4.95 16.54 -1.91
N TYR A 30 -5.96 15.82 -2.42
CA TYR A 30 -6.10 14.38 -2.28
C TYR A 30 -6.35 13.75 -3.64
N LEU A 31 -5.56 12.73 -3.98
CA LEU A 31 -5.77 11.92 -5.18
C LEU A 31 -6.87 10.89 -4.94
N GLY A 32 -7.69 10.67 -5.96
CA GLY A 32 -8.76 9.66 -5.97
C GLY A 32 -9.72 9.90 -7.13
N CYS A 33 -10.70 9.04 -7.27
CA CYS A 33 -11.75 9.25 -8.27
C CYS A 33 -12.69 10.37 -7.86
N THR A 34 -12.75 11.45 -8.65
CA THR A 34 -13.62 12.60 -8.41
C THR A 34 -14.96 12.52 -9.18
N ASP A 35 -15.18 11.44 -9.94
CA ASP A 35 -16.43 11.25 -10.68
C ASP A 35 -17.49 10.58 -9.79
N PRO A 36 -18.59 11.28 -9.44
CA PRO A 36 -19.63 10.76 -8.56
C PRO A 36 -20.43 9.59 -9.17
N GLU A 37 -20.34 9.37 -10.48
CA GLU A 37 -20.96 8.24 -11.18
C GLU A 37 -20.10 6.97 -11.11
N SER A 38 -18.88 7.08 -10.61
CA SER A 38 -17.95 5.95 -10.50
C SER A 38 -18.16 5.15 -9.21
N ILE A 39 -17.98 3.83 -9.29
CA ILE A 39 -18.15 2.93 -8.14
C ILE A 39 -17.12 3.14 -7.02
N ASN A 40 -15.95 3.68 -7.37
CA ASN A 40 -14.88 4.03 -6.45
C ASN A 40 -14.75 5.54 -6.22
N PHE A 41 -15.87 6.29 -6.37
CA PHE A 41 -15.89 7.70 -6.05
C PHE A 41 -15.38 7.99 -4.65
N ASP A 42 -14.39 8.87 -4.54
CA ASP A 42 -13.88 9.35 -3.26
C ASP A 42 -14.31 10.80 -3.04
N SER A 43 -15.23 11.00 -2.11
CA SER A 43 -15.76 12.34 -1.79
C SER A 43 -14.71 13.28 -1.18
N LEU A 44 -13.56 12.76 -0.74
CA LEU A 44 -12.45 13.54 -0.22
C LEU A 44 -11.42 13.88 -1.31
N ALA A 45 -11.47 13.20 -2.46
CA ALA A 45 -10.57 13.50 -3.58
C ALA A 45 -10.81 14.90 -4.11
N THR A 46 -9.73 15.65 -4.28
CA THR A 46 -9.72 16.98 -4.90
C THR A 46 -9.07 16.95 -6.28
N ILE A 47 -8.30 15.91 -6.56
CA ILE A 47 -7.62 15.68 -7.84
C ILE A 47 -7.99 14.29 -8.35
N ASN A 48 -8.52 14.23 -9.57
CA ASN A 48 -8.81 12.94 -10.23
C ASN A 48 -7.49 12.22 -10.54
N ASP A 49 -7.35 11.01 -10.05
CA ASP A 49 -6.20 10.15 -10.27
C ASP A 49 -6.25 9.37 -11.60
N GLY A 50 -7.35 9.50 -12.35
CA GLY A 50 -7.55 8.84 -13.64
C GLY A 50 -7.99 7.38 -13.53
N ASN A 51 -8.28 6.87 -12.33
CA ASN A 51 -8.64 5.47 -12.09
C ASN A 51 -10.11 5.29 -11.68
N CYS A 52 -11.00 6.17 -12.14
CA CYS A 52 -12.42 6.00 -11.93
C CYS A 52 -12.93 4.69 -12.58
N LEU A 53 -13.61 3.87 -11.79
CA LEU A 53 -14.13 2.58 -12.22
C LEU A 53 -15.62 2.71 -12.58
N SER A 54 -15.99 2.24 -13.77
CA SER A 54 -17.40 2.17 -14.17
C SER A 54 -18.06 0.90 -13.65
N TYR A 55 -19.40 0.91 -13.53
CA TYR A 55 -20.18 -0.25 -13.13
C TYR A 55 -20.05 -1.46 -14.09
N GLU A 56 -19.56 -1.26 -15.30
CA GLU A 56 -19.28 -2.32 -16.27
C GLU A 56 -18.19 -3.31 -15.81
N TYR A 57 -17.33 -2.88 -14.89
CA TYR A 57 -16.30 -3.74 -14.29
C TYR A 57 -16.82 -4.69 -13.21
N LEU A 58 -18.03 -4.48 -12.70
CA LEU A 58 -18.57 -5.34 -11.66
C LEU A 58 -19.36 -6.50 -12.28
N PRO A 59 -19.04 -7.75 -11.93
CA PRO A 59 -19.91 -8.89 -12.26
C PRO A 59 -21.29 -8.69 -11.65
N GLU A 60 -22.32 -9.23 -12.35
CA GLU A 60 -23.70 -9.17 -11.86
C GLU A 60 -23.82 -9.74 -10.44
N GLY A 61 -24.49 -9.02 -9.57
CA GLY A 61 -24.70 -9.40 -8.17
C GLY A 61 -23.56 -9.06 -7.23
N TYR A 62 -22.51 -8.37 -7.69
CA TYR A 62 -21.43 -7.87 -6.85
C TYR A 62 -21.53 -6.36 -6.67
N SER A 63 -20.96 -5.88 -5.56
CA SER A 63 -20.71 -4.46 -5.30
C SER A 63 -19.25 -4.28 -4.85
N LEU A 64 -18.64 -3.16 -5.21
CA LEU A 64 -17.29 -2.86 -4.75
C LEU A 64 -17.32 -2.67 -3.22
N PHE A 65 -16.50 -3.45 -2.52
CA PHE A 65 -16.30 -3.33 -1.08
C PHE A 65 -15.08 -2.47 -0.76
N TRP A 66 -13.97 -2.72 -1.45
CA TRP A 66 -12.71 -2.02 -1.28
C TRP A 66 -11.82 -2.19 -2.51
N ASN A 67 -11.02 -1.19 -2.80
CA ASN A 67 -9.97 -1.24 -3.81
C ASN A 67 -8.76 -0.41 -3.37
N ASP A 68 -7.61 -0.69 -3.94
CA ASP A 68 -6.42 0.16 -3.87
C ASP A 68 -5.70 0.09 -5.22
N GLU A 69 -5.62 1.23 -5.89
CA GLU A 69 -4.94 1.39 -7.18
C GLU A 69 -3.51 1.91 -7.02
N PHE A 70 -3.03 2.05 -5.79
CA PHE A 70 -1.66 2.46 -5.44
C PHE A 70 -1.23 3.78 -6.07
N ASN A 71 -2.15 4.74 -6.16
CA ASN A 71 -1.92 6.04 -6.82
C ASN A 71 -1.18 7.05 -5.96
N GLY A 72 -1.05 6.79 -4.67
CA GLY A 72 -0.30 7.64 -3.75
C GLY A 72 1.22 7.52 -3.94
N ASP A 73 1.95 8.39 -3.25
CA ASP A 73 3.42 8.35 -3.19
C ASP A 73 3.92 7.35 -2.13
N THR A 74 3.06 6.99 -1.19
CA THR A 74 3.34 6.06 -0.10
C THR A 74 2.18 5.11 0.13
N LEU A 75 2.47 3.93 0.69
CA LEU A 75 1.46 2.95 1.06
C LEU A 75 0.45 3.55 2.05
N ASP A 76 -0.84 3.38 1.80
CA ASP A 76 -1.88 3.88 2.70
C ASP A 76 -1.99 3.00 3.95
N LEU A 77 -1.39 3.47 5.01
CA LEU A 77 -1.36 2.77 6.29
C LEU A 77 -2.73 2.70 7.00
N ARG A 78 -3.78 3.31 6.46
CA ARG A 78 -5.16 3.08 6.94
C ARG A 78 -5.62 1.67 6.60
N PHE A 79 -5.15 1.12 5.48
CA PHE A 79 -5.55 -0.18 4.94
C PHE A 79 -4.44 -1.23 5.02
N TRP A 80 -3.18 -0.81 4.96
CA TRP A 80 -2.04 -1.71 4.92
C TRP A 80 -1.23 -1.69 6.20
N ASN A 81 -0.75 -2.85 6.60
CA ASN A 81 0.33 -3.04 7.56
C ASN A 81 1.60 -3.43 6.81
N VAL A 82 2.74 -2.91 7.24
CA VAL A 82 4.04 -3.38 6.80
C VAL A 82 4.60 -4.30 7.86
N GLU A 83 4.92 -5.53 7.49
CA GLU A 83 5.51 -6.50 8.40
C GLU A 83 7.03 -6.36 8.44
N LEU A 84 7.58 -6.32 9.64
CA LEU A 84 9.02 -6.32 9.90
C LEU A 84 9.39 -7.66 10.54
N MET A 85 10.22 -8.46 9.87
CA MET A 85 10.58 -9.79 10.35
C MET A 85 12.05 -10.11 10.04
N GLU A 86 12.70 -10.76 10.98
CA GLU A 86 14.04 -11.29 10.78
C GLU A 86 14.01 -12.58 9.95
N PRO A 87 15.14 -12.95 9.32
CA PRO A 87 15.26 -14.20 8.58
C PRO A 87 14.88 -15.42 9.44
N GLY A 88 14.20 -16.38 8.84
CA GLY A 88 13.79 -17.61 9.52
C GLY A 88 12.56 -17.49 10.42
N THR A 89 11.99 -16.30 10.59
CA THR A 89 10.78 -16.09 11.42
C THR A 89 9.59 -16.91 10.91
N VAL A 90 9.41 -16.96 9.60
CA VAL A 90 8.36 -17.75 8.93
C VAL A 90 8.98 -18.60 7.82
N ASN A 91 8.51 -19.83 7.65
CA ASN A 91 8.84 -20.73 6.54
C ASN A 91 10.35 -20.96 6.28
N ASN A 92 11.22 -20.67 7.25
CA ASN A 92 12.69 -20.66 7.07
C ASN A 92 13.14 -19.75 5.91
N GLU A 93 12.43 -18.65 5.67
CA GLU A 93 12.75 -17.67 4.64
C GLU A 93 14.06 -16.94 4.96
N LEU A 94 14.86 -16.66 3.93
CA LEU A 94 16.20 -16.10 4.10
C LEU A 94 16.27 -14.58 4.22
N GLN A 95 15.19 -13.88 3.86
CA GLN A 95 15.16 -12.43 3.82
C GLN A 95 14.69 -11.81 5.14
N THR A 96 15.21 -10.62 5.41
CA THR A 96 14.61 -9.67 6.35
C THR A 96 13.47 -8.93 5.65
N TYR A 97 12.29 -8.86 6.25
CA TYR A 97 11.22 -7.99 5.78
C TYR A 97 11.37 -6.60 6.38
N THR A 98 11.34 -5.58 5.52
CA THR A 98 11.62 -4.19 5.90
C THR A 98 10.52 -3.24 5.40
N ASN A 99 10.49 -2.03 5.97
CA ASN A 99 9.69 -0.91 5.48
C ASN A 99 10.49 0.06 4.60
N SER A 100 11.66 -0.36 4.13
CA SER A 100 12.50 0.46 3.27
C SER A 100 11.82 0.71 1.92
N ILE A 101 11.94 1.92 1.39
CA ILE A 101 11.56 2.28 0.02
C ILE A 101 12.26 1.41 -1.04
N GLU A 102 13.37 0.80 -0.70
CA GLU A 102 14.06 -0.16 -1.55
C GLU A 102 13.29 -1.47 -1.71
N ASN A 103 12.45 -1.83 -0.73
CA ASN A 103 11.65 -3.06 -0.72
C ASN A 103 10.17 -2.82 -0.99
N ILE A 104 9.60 -1.69 -0.53
CA ILE A 104 8.20 -1.33 -0.74
C ILE A 104 8.15 0.09 -1.30
N LEU A 105 7.69 0.23 -2.52
CA LEU A 105 7.64 1.51 -3.24
C LEU A 105 6.34 1.61 -4.03
N LEU A 106 5.69 2.76 -3.95
CA LEU A 106 4.64 3.15 -4.89
C LEU A 106 5.24 4.05 -5.96
N ASN A 107 4.90 3.79 -7.21
CA ASN A 107 5.32 4.62 -8.33
C ASN A 107 4.40 4.43 -9.54
N ASN A 108 3.86 5.52 -10.06
CA ASN A 108 3.02 5.55 -11.25
C ASN A 108 1.83 4.57 -11.19
N GLY A 109 1.10 4.53 -10.07
CA GLY A 109 -0.06 3.66 -9.89
C GLY A 109 0.30 2.17 -9.73
N TYR A 110 1.50 1.87 -9.27
CA TYR A 110 1.93 0.51 -9.00
C TYR A 110 2.58 0.38 -7.63
N LEU A 111 2.23 -0.69 -6.94
CA LEU A 111 2.98 -1.15 -5.79
C LEU A 111 4.12 -2.08 -6.26
N TYR A 112 5.34 -1.74 -5.87
CA TYR A 112 6.52 -2.58 -6.07
C TYR A 112 6.93 -3.22 -4.76
N ILE A 113 6.90 -4.54 -4.70
CA ILE A 113 7.52 -5.34 -3.64
C ILE A 113 8.78 -5.96 -4.22
N ARG A 114 9.94 -5.57 -3.70
CA ARG A 114 11.25 -5.94 -4.25
C ARG A 114 12.02 -6.81 -3.29
N ALA A 115 12.42 -7.99 -3.74
CA ALA A 115 13.46 -8.75 -3.08
C ALA A 115 14.84 -8.29 -3.59
N LYS A 116 15.76 -8.01 -2.66
CA LYS A 116 17.11 -7.54 -2.93
C LYS A 116 18.13 -8.42 -2.22
N LYS A 117 19.28 -8.57 -2.83
CA LYS A 117 20.47 -9.13 -2.18
C LYS A 117 21.33 -7.98 -1.67
N ASP A 118 21.51 -7.87 -0.36
CA ASP A 118 22.18 -6.74 0.28
C ASP A 118 23.69 -6.74 0.02
N ASN A 119 24.29 -7.92 -0.01
CA ASN A 119 25.70 -8.05 -0.35
C ASN A 119 25.90 -9.04 -1.50
N PRO A 120 25.84 -8.59 -2.77
CA PRO A 120 25.99 -9.47 -3.93
C PRO A 120 27.39 -10.07 -4.06
N PHE A 121 28.38 -9.53 -3.32
CA PHE A 121 29.80 -9.93 -3.41
C PHE A 121 30.25 -10.87 -2.27
N ASP A 122 29.44 -11.04 -1.24
CA ASP A 122 29.76 -12.00 -0.16
C ASP A 122 28.89 -13.26 -0.27
N PRO A 123 29.41 -14.36 -0.83
CA PRO A 123 28.65 -15.61 -0.91
C PRO A 123 28.45 -16.30 0.45
N ASN A 124 29.21 -15.88 1.48
CA ASN A 124 29.16 -16.50 2.81
C ASN A 124 28.18 -15.79 3.75
N GLN A 125 27.74 -14.59 3.40
CA GLN A 125 26.71 -13.84 4.12
C GLN A 125 25.67 -13.29 3.14
N PRO A 126 24.84 -14.15 2.56
CA PRO A 126 23.77 -13.71 1.69
C PRO A 126 22.69 -13.04 2.55
N GLY A 127 22.82 -11.74 2.77
CA GLY A 127 21.72 -10.93 3.25
C GLY A 127 20.71 -10.73 2.12
N TYR A 128 19.46 -10.97 2.40
CA TYR A 128 18.36 -10.62 1.50
C TYR A 128 17.39 -9.72 2.25
N THR A 129 16.83 -8.75 1.57
CA THR A 129 15.72 -7.95 2.06
C THR A 129 14.53 -8.05 1.12
N SER A 130 13.34 -7.92 1.66
CA SER A 130 12.08 -7.91 0.88
C SER A 130 11.01 -7.09 1.58
N GLY A 131 9.87 -6.91 0.91
CA GLY A 131 8.66 -6.32 1.47
C GLY A 131 7.60 -7.37 1.73
N ARG A 132 6.83 -7.18 2.79
CA ARG A 132 5.63 -7.95 3.12
C ARG A 132 4.60 -7.02 3.72
N ILE A 133 3.39 -7.03 3.14
CA ILE A 133 2.28 -6.20 3.59
C ILE A 133 1.03 -7.04 3.75
N ASN A 134 0.12 -6.62 4.62
CA ASN A 134 -1.20 -7.23 4.80
C ASN A 134 -2.23 -6.20 5.24
N THR A 135 -3.50 -6.61 5.26
CA THR A 135 -4.63 -5.78 5.66
C THR A 135 -5.25 -6.21 7.00
N ALA A 136 -4.57 -7.03 7.78
CA ALA A 136 -5.09 -7.60 9.03
C ALA A 136 -5.57 -6.50 10.00
N GLY A 137 -6.79 -6.65 10.52
CA GLY A 137 -7.44 -5.69 11.40
C GLY A 137 -7.87 -4.38 10.73
N LYS A 138 -7.77 -4.28 9.40
CA LYS A 138 -8.10 -3.05 8.64
C LYS A 138 -9.11 -3.31 7.53
N VAL A 139 -8.78 -4.22 6.61
CA VAL A 139 -9.69 -4.66 5.54
C VAL A 139 -9.74 -6.18 5.59
N GLU A 140 -10.86 -6.70 6.02
CA GLU A 140 -11.09 -8.14 6.18
C GLU A 140 -12.40 -8.52 5.50
N LEU A 141 -12.39 -9.61 4.76
CA LEU A 141 -13.54 -10.11 4.02
C LEU A 141 -13.57 -11.64 4.08
N GLN A 142 -14.68 -12.21 4.47
CA GLN A 142 -14.84 -13.65 4.55
C GLN A 142 -15.20 -14.30 3.21
N TYR A 143 -16.02 -13.60 2.42
CA TYR A 143 -16.48 -14.05 1.10
C TYR A 143 -16.41 -12.90 0.11
N GLY A 144 -16.22 -13.22 -1.15
CA GLY A 144 -16.23 -12.21 -2.21
C GLY A 144 -15.38 -12.61 -3.40
N LEU A 145 -15.36 -11.74 -4.39
CA LEU A 145 -14.48 -11.80 -5.55
C LEU A 145 -13.28 -10.89 -5.29
N TRP A 146 -12.09 -11.42 -5.50
CA TRP A 146 -10.84 -10.68 -5.43
C TRP A 146 -10.21 -10.64 -6.81
N GLU A 147 -9.95 -9.44 -7.29
CA GLU A 147 -9.26 -9.22 -8.57
C GLU A 147 -7.96 -8.49 -8.30
N ILE A 148 -6.83 -9.09 -8.68
CA ILE A 148 -5.50 -8.55 -8.44
C ILE A 148 -4.71 -8.61 -9.74
N ARG A 149 -4.32 -7.44 -10.26
CA ARG A 149 -3.41 -7.36 -11.39
C ARG A 149 -1.97 -7.33 -10.90
N ALA A 150 -1.18 -8.34 -11.22
CA ALA A 150 0.19 -8.44 -10.77
C ALA A 150 1.16 -8.88 -11.87
N LYS A 151 2.39 -8.37 -11.82
CA LYS A 151 3.53 -8.88 -12.58
C LYS A 151 4.47 -9.58 -11.61
N LEU A 152 4.51 -10.91 -11.70
CA LEU A 152 5.33 -11.73 -10.82
C LEU A 152 6.76 -11.87 -11.34
N PRO A 153 7.77 -11.99 -10.45
CA PRO A 153 9.14 -12.28 -10.85
C PRO A 153 9.28 -13.70 -11.40
N SER A 154 10.27 -13.93 -12.25
CA SER A 154 10.54 -15.23 -12.90
C SER A 154 11.90 -15.82 -12.53
N GLY A 155 12.60 -15.28 -11.52
CA GLY A 155 13.92 -15.75 -11.11
C GLY A 155 13.87 -17.06 -10.31
N VAL A 156 14.91 -17.89 -10.40
CA VAL A 156 15.07 -19.06 -9.55
C VAL A 156 15.24 -18.63 -8.10
N GLY A 157 14.49 -19.26 -7.19
CA GLY A 157 14.51 -18.94 -5.76
C GLY A 157 13.59 -17.78 -5.35
N THR A 158 12.87 -17.17 -6.30
CA THR A 158 11.82 -16.19 -5.96
C THR A 158 10.54 -16.92 -5.57
N TRP A 159 9.85 -16.37 -4.55
CA TRP A 159 8.58 -16.88 -4.07
C TRP A 159 7.58 -15.73 -3.93
N PRO A 160 7.06 -15.20 -5.04
CA PRO A 160 6.00 -14.21 -4.97
C PRO A 160 4.72 -14.86 -4.45
N ALA A 161 4.05 -14.21 -3.50
CA ALA A 161 2.84 -14.74 -2.88
C ALA A 161 1.77 -13.66 -2.77
N ILE A 162 0.57 -14.00 -3.27
CA ILE A 162 -0.67 -13.29 -3.01
C ILE A 162 -1.60 -14.31 -2.34
N TRP A 163 -2.00 -14.05 -1.10
CA TRP A 163 -2.68 -15.05 -0.30
C TRP A 163 -3.60 -14.41 0.74
N MET A 164 -4.51 -15.19 1.27
CA MET A 164 -5.43 -14.80 2.34
C MET A 164 -5.39 -15.84 3.44
N LEU A 165 -5.51 -15.38 4.68
CA LEU A 165 -5.63 -16.22 5.86
C LEU A 165 -6.84 -15.80 6.69
N ASN A 166 -7.30 -16.69 7.55
CA ASN A 166 -8.29 -16.36 8.55
C ASN A 166 -7.73 -15.24 9.46
N SER A 167 -8.53 -14.22 9.72
CA SER A 167 -8.15 -13.09 10.60
C SER A 167 -7.79 -13.55 12.03
N GLU A 168 -8.32 -14.69 12.47
CA GLU A 168 -8.06 -15.26 13.80
C GLU A 168 -6.88 -16.25 13.82
N ILE A 169 -6.08 -16.35 12.76
CA ILE A 169 -5.01 -17.36 12.67
C ILE A 169 -4.02 -17.32 13.84
N ASN A 170 -3.79 -16.14 14.41
CA ASN A 170 -2.89 -15.97 15.56
C ASN A 170 -3.60 -16.24 16.91
N SER A 171 -4.91 -16.43 16.93
CA SER A 171 -5.68 -16.77 18.12
C SER A 171 -5.95 -18.27 18.27
N VAL A 172 -5.66 -19.04 17.23
CA VAL A 172 -5.81 -20.50 17.18
C VAL A 172 -4.45 -21.13 17.38
N GLY A 173 -3.91 -21.03 18.59
CA GLY A 173 -2.67 -21.67 19.02
C GLY A 173 -2.93 -22.79 20.01
#